data_3de7fd7615a3922b4e78b4486bc29981
#
_entry.id   3de7fd7615a3922b4e78b4486bc29981
#
_cell.length_a   1.000
_cell.length_b   1.000
_cell.length_c   1.000
_cell.angle_alpha   90.00
_cell.angle_beta   90.00
_cell.angle_gamma   90.00
#
_symmetry.space_group_name_H-M   'P 1'
#
loop_
_entity.id
_entity.type
_entity.pdbx_description
1 polymer ?
#
loop_
_entity_poly.entity_id
_entity_poly.type
_entity_poly.pdbx_seq_one_letter_code
_entity_poly.pdbx_strand_id
1 'polypeptide(L)'
;MTTVKWVNHSSLLIEDQDNIILTDPWFEKPAFGSWLPVPPPIYHPVYLASLAESNKHKFTLLISHGHDDHCDDDFLKLFPNDIKVVIPKFSSPGFKKRVERAGFNNIIEIDKTATIDGVTYNCYIHHDVSHEDAIITIKTSDSYIVHSNDNWRFEEDVATGNRT
;
A
#
# COMPACT_ATOMS: atom_id res chain seq x y z
N MET A 1 -16.61 -6.14 10.83
CA MET A 1 -15.42 -6.81 11.43
C MET A 1 -14.33 -6.83 10.37
N THR A 2 -13.19 -6.25 10.67
CA THR A 2 -12.04 -6.20 9.77
C THR A 2 -11.31 -7.55 9.76
N THR A 3 -10.92 -8.02 8.59
CA THR A 3 -10.04 -9.17 8.41
C THR A 3 -8.75 -8.74 7.76
N VAL A 4 -7.63 -9.31 8.20
CA VAL A 4 -6.31 -9.07 7.63
C VAL A 4 -5.72 -10.40 7.19
N LYS A 5 -5.41 -10.51 5.91
CA LYS A 5 -4.81 -11.70 5.32
C LYS A 5 -3.44 -11.36 4.78
N TRP A 6 -2.44 -12.09 5.20
CA TRP A 6 -1.12 -11.95 4.62
C TRP A 6 -1.12 -12.53 3.20
N VAL A 7 -0.55 -11.81 2.26
CA VAL A 7 -0.47 -12.19 0.84
C VAL A 7 0.92 -12.71 0.51
N ASN A 8 1.93 -11.88 0.73
CA ASN A 8 3.35 -12.21 0.65
C ASN A 8 4.16 -11.01 1.14
N HIS A 9 5.43 -11.20 1.47
CA HIS A 9 6.36 -10.13 1.85
C HIS A 9 5.65 -9.07 2.73
N SER A 10 5.57 -7.82 2.30
CA SER A 10 4.83 -6.72 2.96
C SER A 10 3.38 -6.57 2.47
N SER A 11 2.91 -7.45 1.58
CA SER A 11 1.57 -7.35 1.01
C SER A 11 0.52 -7.96 1.91
N LEU A 12 -0.50 -7.16 2.28
CA LEU A 12 -1.66 -7.55 3.07
C LEU A 12 -2.94 -7.27 2.27
N LEU A 13 -3.90 -8.19 2.36
CA LEU A 13 -5.27 -7.96 1.94
C LEU A 13 -6.11 -7.69 3.19
N ILE A 14 -6.59 -6.47 3.33
CA ILE A 14 -7.39 -5.98 4.44
C ILE A 14 -8.81 -5.77 3.93
N GLU A 15 -9.77 -6.41 4.58
CA GLU A 15 -11.18 -6.32 4.19
C GLU A 15 -12.02 -5.93 5.41
N ASP A 16 -12.85 -4.91 5.29
CA ASP A 16 -13.94 -4.60 6.19
C ASP A 16 -15.28 -4.60 5.43
N GLN A 17 -16.37 -4.11 6.04
CA GLN A 17 -17.70 -4.12 5.40
C GLN A 17 -17.72 -3.33 4.08
N ASP A 18 -17.01 -2.22 4.03
CA ASP A 18 -17.12 -1.22 2.97
C ASP A 18 -15.83 -1.00 2.18
N ASN A 19 -14.71 -1.60 2.62
CA ASN A 19 -13.40 -1.38 2.03
C ASN A 19 -12.62 -2.68 1.81
N ILE A 20 -11.85 -2.69 0.72
CA ILE A 20 -10.85 -3.70 0.40
C ILE A 20 -9.53 -2.97 0.13
N ILE A 21 -8.52 -3.24 0.93
CA ILE A 21 -7.22 -2.58 0.81
C ILE A 21 -6.16 -3.64 0.54
N LEU A 22 -5.41 -3.47 -0.54
CA LEU A 22 -4.22 -4.28 -0.82
C LEU A 22 -2.99 -3.41 -0.62
N THR A 23 -2.07 -3.85 0.26
CA THR A 23 -0.82 -3.12 0.52
C THR A 23 0.33 -3.68 -0.32
N ASP A 24 1.27 -2.84 -0.72
CA ASP A 24 2.59 -3.15 -1.29
C ASP A 24 2.61 -4.39 -2.21
N PRO A 25 1.91 -4.35 -3.36
CA PRO A 25 1.75 -5.50 -4.23
C PRO A 25 3.05 -5.84 -4.97
N TRP A 26 3.65 -6.97 -4.63
CA TRP A 26 4.80 -7.56 -5.31
C TRP A 26 4.59 -9.06 -5.51
N PHE A 27 4.71 -9.56 -6.75
CA PHE A 27 4.29 -10.93 -7.03
C PHE A 27 5.29 -11.77 -7.82
N GLU A 28 5.67 -11.39 -9.03
CA GLU A 28 6.39 -12.29 -9.93
C GLU A 28 7.72 -11.71 -10.42
N LYS A 29 7.83 -10.39 -10.52
CA LYS A 29 9.04 -9.76 -11.01
C LYS A 29 10.12 -9.85 -9.94
N PRO A 30 11.32 -10.35 -10.27
CA PRO A 30 12.44 -10.28 -9.34
C PRO A 30 12.74 -8.83 -8.95
N ALA A 31 12.62 -8.52 -7.66
CA ALA A 31 13.05 -7.22 -7.15
C ALA A 31 14.58 -7.14 -7.19
N PHE A 32 15.10 -5.95 -7.46
CA PHE A 32 16.55 -5.70 -7.54
C PHE A 32 17.30 -6.70 -8.46
N GLY A 33 16.60 -7.21 -9.48
CA GLY A 33 17.14 -8.15 -10.46
C GLY A 33 17.24 -9.61 -10.05
N SER A 34 17.09 -9.96 -8.76
CA SER A 34 17.28 -11.34 -8.29
C SER A 34 16.42 -11.79 -7.10
N TRP A 35 15.77 -10.88 -6.38
CA TRP A 35 14.98 -11.25 -5.21
C TRP A 35 13.59 -11.73 -5.62
N LEU A 36 13.16 -12.85 -5.05
CA LEU A 36 11.81 -13.39 -5.24
C LEU A 36 11.12 -13.48 -3.88
N PRO A 37 9.78 -13.33 -3.83
CA PRO A 37 9.05 -13.49 -2.58
C PRO A 37 9.13 -14.93 -2.07
N VAL A 38 9.51 -15.10 -0.81
CA VAL A 38 9.59 -16.41 -0.14
C VAL A 38 8.92 -16.30 1.23
N PRO A 39 7.89 -17.11 1.50
CA PRO A 39 7.23 -18.05 0.59
C PRO A 39 6.55 -17.35 -0.60
N PRO A 40 6.22 -18.10 -1.67
CA PRO A 40 5.53 -17.51 -2.82
C PRO A 40 4.15 -16.97 -2.41
N PRO A 41 3.59 -16.01 -3.19
CA PRO A 41 2.28 -15.44 -2.91
C PRO A 41 1.19 -16.49 -2.80
N ILE A 42 0.32 -16.35 -1.78
CA ILE A 42 -0.79 -17.31 -1.55
C ILE A 42 -1.98 -17.06 -2.48
N TYR A 43 -2.05 -15.88 -3.10
CA TYR A 43 -3.09 -15.54 -4.07
C TYR A 43 -2.48 -15.41 -5.45
N HIS A 44 -3.21 -15.87 -6.47
CA HIS A 44 -2.80 -15.64 -7.85
C HIS A 44 -3.02 -14.16 -8.22
N PRO A 45 -2.08 -13.50 -8.94
CA PRO A 45 -2.21 -12.09 -9.35
C PRO A 45 -3.53 -11.74 -10.02
N VAL A 46 -3.99 -12.59 -10.95
CA VAL A 46 -5.26 -12.41 -11.66
C VAL A 46 -6.47 -12.43 -10.73
N TYR A 47 -6.43 -13.21 -9.64
CA TYR A 47 -7.50 -13.20 -8.63
C TYR A 47 -7.64 -11.83 -7.97
N LEU A 48 -6.52 -11.23 -7.55
CA LEU A 48 -6.53 -9.92 -6.90
C LEU A 48 -6.96 -8.80 -7.87
N ALA A 49 -6.52 -8.87 -9.13
CA ALA A 49 -6.97 -7.95 -10.17
C ALA A 49 -8.48 -8.09 -10.44
N SER A 50 -9.01 -9.31 -10.49
CA SER A 50 -10.45 -9.57 -10.65
C SER A 50 -11.26 -9.11 -9.44
N LEU A 51 -10.71 -9.25 -8.23
CA LEU A 51 -11.32 -8.72 -7.01
C LEU A 51 -11.43 -7.18 -7.07
N ALA A 52 -10.37 -6.52 -7.52
CA ALA A 52 -10.37 -5.07 -7.72
C ALA A 52 -11.37 -4.63 -8.79
N GLU A 53 -11.42 -5.31 -9.95
CA GLU A 53 -12.36 -5.02 -11.03
C GLU A 53 -13.81 -5.12 -10.56
N SER A 54 -14.13 -6.18 -9.79
CA SER A 54 -15.48 -6.40 -9.28
C SER A 54 -15.89 -5.43 -8.15
N ASN A 55 -14.93 -4.76 -7.53
CA ASN A 55 -15.14 -3.93 -6.34
C ASN A 55 -14.49 -2.54 -6.46
N LYS A 56 -14.36 -1.97 -7.65
CA LYS A 56 -13.63 -0.72 -7.91
C LYS A 56 -13.93 0.42 -6.92
N HIS A 57 -15.19 0.59 -6.57
CA HIS A 57 -15.65 1.66 -5.68
C HIS A 57 -15.17 1.51 -4.22
N LYS A 58 -14.86 0.28 -3.78
CA LYS A 58 -14.35 -0.01 -2.42
C LYS A 58 -12.89 -0.42 -2.41
N PHE A 59 -12.28 -0.68 -3.57
CA PHE A 59 -10.92 -1.18 -3.64
C PHE A 59 -9.90 -0.03 -3.59
N THR A 60 -8.88 -0.22 -2.77
CA THR A 60 -7.76 0.71 -2.62
C THR A 60 -6.44 -0.06 -2.71
N LEU A 61 -5.54 0.37 -3.57
CA LEU A 61 -4.14 0.02 -3.49
C LEU A 61 -3.44 1.01 -2.56
N LEU A 62 -2.74 0.50 -1.55
CA LEU A 62 -1.90 1.29 -0.68
C LEU A 62 -0.44 0.90 -0.95
N ILE A 63 0.38 1.83 -1.40
CA ILE A 63 1.79 1.57 -1.71
C ILE A 63 2.65 2.47 -0.84
N SER A 64 3.46 1.86 0.02
CA SER A 64 4.23 2.57 1.03
C SER A 64 5.41 3.36 0.45
N HIS A 65 6.09 2.80 -0.54
CA HIS A 65 7.21 3.44 -1.22
C HIS A 65 7.53 2.79 -2.57
N GLY A 66 8.56 3.27 -3.25
CA GLY A 66 8.84 2.92 -4.64
C GLY A 66 9.91 1.85 -4.85
N HIS A 67 10.24 1.00 -3.87
CA HIS A 67 11.12 -0.15 -4.11
C HIS A 67 10.41 -1.25 -4.90
N ASP A 68 11.16 -2.07 -5.63
CA ASP A 68 10.60 -3.07 -6.54
C ASP A 68 9.84 -4.20 -5.83
N ASP A 69 10.16 -4.47 -4.58
CA ASP A 69 9.51 -5.47 -3.72
C ASP A 69 8.25 -4.94 -2.98
N HIS A 70 7.92 -3.66 -3.17
CA HIS A 70 6.70 -3.02 -2.68
C HIS A 70 5.83 -2.46 -3.80
N CYS A 71 6.41 -2.26 -4.99
CA CYS A 71 5.75 -1.62 -6.13
C CYS A 71 6.12 -2.36 -7.43
N ASP A 72 5.45 -3.46 -7.70
CA ASP A 72 5.67 -4.27 -8.91
C ASP A 72 4.91 -3.68 -10.11
N ASP A 73 5.63 -2.96 -10.98
CA ASP A 73 5.05 -2.27 -12.13
C ASP A 73 4.29 -3.20 -13.09
N ASP A 74 4.69 -4.47 -13.22
CA ASP A 74 4.03 -5.42 -14.12
C ASP A 74 2.75 -5.94 -13.49
N PHE A 75 2.75 -6.18 -12.19
CA PHE A 75 1.54 -6.53 -11.47
C PHE A 75 0.53 -5.37 -11.41
N LEU A 76 0.99 -4.14 -11.20
CA LEU A 76 0.14 -2.96 -11.17
C LEU A 76 -0.67 -2.76 -12.46
N LYS A 77 -0.11 -3.13 -13.63
CA LYS A 77 -0.79 -3.05 -14.92
C LYS A 77 -1.99 -3.99 -15.07
N LEU A 78 -2.14 -4.98 -14.17
CA LEU A 78 -3.29 -5.88 -14.17
C LEU A 78 -4.54 -5.25 -13.55
N PHE A 79 -4.36 -4.18 -12.77
CA PHE A 79 -5.46 -3.53 -12.06
C PHE A 79 -6.20 -2.52 -12.94
N PRO A 80 -7.49 -2.27 -12.66
CA PRO A 80 -8.23 -1.19 -13.30
C PRO A 80 -7.60 0.17 -13.01
N ASN A 81 -7.47 1.01 -14.02
CA ASN A 81 -6.81 2.32 -13.93
C ASN A 81 -7.55 3.34 -13.05
N ASP A 82 -8.82 3.09 -12.77
CA ASP A 82 -9.75 3.98 -12.06
C ASP A 82 -9.94 3.63 -10.57
N ILE A 83 -9.31 2.56 -10.08
CA ILE A 83 -9.31 2.28 -8.64
C ILE A 83 -8.51 3.35 -7.87
N LYS A 84 -8.79 3.48 -6.58
CA LYS A 84 -8.04 4.38 -5.69
C LYS A 84 -6.64 3.83 -5.44
N VAL A 85 -5.62 4.67 -5.62
CA VAL A 85 -4.25 4.38 -5.20
C VAL A 85 -3.82 5.41 -4.17
N VAL A 86 -3.49 4.94 -2.99
CA VAL A 86 -3.06 5.77 -1.86
C VAL A 86 -1.55 5.61 -1.68
N ILE A 87 -0.85 6.72 -1.66
CA ILE A 87 0.61 6.78 -1.52
C ILE A 87 1.05 7.89 -0.56
N PRO A 88 2.22 7.78 0.08
CA PRO A 88 2.84 8.89 0.78
C PRO A 88 3.17 10.05 -0.16
N LYS A 89 3.03 11.28 0.34
CA LYS A 89 3.46 12.48 -0.36
C LYS A 89 4.95 12.74 -0.07
N PHE A 90 5.81 12.12 -0.83
CA PHE A 90 7.25 12.34 -0.74
C PHE A 90 7.68 13.70 -1.29
N SER A 91 8.89 14.14 -0.92
CA SER A 91 9.47 15.40 -1.40
C SER A 91 9.72 15.38 -2.91
N SER A 92 10.11 14.22 -3.45
CA SER A 92 10.30 13.98 -4.86
C SER A 92 9.02 13.49 -5.54
N PRO A 93 8.63 14.02 -6.70
CA PRO A 93 7.47 13.53 -7.46
C PRO A 93 7.75 12.21 -8.20
N GLY A 94 8.94 11.63 -8.05
CA GLY A 94 9.38 10.43 -8.78
C GLY A 94 8.48 9.24 -8.56
N PHE A 95 8.09 8.99 -7.31
CA PHE A 95 7.23 7.87 -6.95
C PHE A 95 5.80 8.01 -7.52
N LYS A 96 5.18 9.17 -7.36
CA LYS A 96 3.88 9.45 -7.97
C LYS A 96 3.91 9.24 -9.49
N LYS A 97 4.94 9.77 -10.16
CA LYS A 97 5.12 9.58 -11.61
C LYS A 97 5.30 8.10 -12.00
N ARG A 98 5.89 7.26 -11.13
CA ARG A 98 5.96 5.81 -11.35
C ARG A 98 4.56 5.21 -11.35
N VAL A 99 3.74 5.53 -10.38
CA VAL A 99 2.34 5.06 -10.27
C VAL A 99 1.49 5.56 -11.44
N GLU A 100 1.66 6.82 -11.86
CA GLU A 100 1.00 7.37 -13.05
C GLU A 100 1.38 6.60 -14.34
N ARG A 101 2.67 6.25 -14.50
CA ARG A 101 3.14 5.44 -15.65
C ARG A 101 2.61 4.01 -15.65
N ALA A 102 2.25 3.45 -14.49
CA ALA A 102 1.54 2.18 -14.41
C ALA A 102 0.08 2.26 -14.90
N GLY A 103 -0.43 3.48 -15.13
CA GLY A 103 -1.73 3.74 -15.75
C GLY A 103 -2.78 4.34 -14.82
N PHE A 104 -2.50 4.47 -13.53
CA PHE A 104 -3.49 4.97 -12.57
C PHE A 104 -3.74 6.47 -12.70
N ASN A 105 -5.01 6.86 -12.59
CA ASN A 105 -5.48 8.24 -12.68
C ASN A 105 -6.18 8.75 -11.40
N ASN A 106 -6.44 7.86 -10.44
CA ASN A 106 -7.07 8.20 -9.16
C ASN A 106 -6.07 8.01 -8.00
N ILE A 107 -5.04 8.87 -7.95
CA ILE A 107 -3.94 8.80 -6.99
C ILE A 107 -4.15 9.83 -5.88
N ILE A 108 -4.16 9.36 -4.64
CA ILE A 108 -4.32 10.16 -3.44
C ILE A 108 -3.00 10.17 -2.67
N GLU A 109 -2.37 11.32 -2.56
CA GLU A 109 -1.13 11.51 -1.80
C GLU A 109 -1.46 11.91 -0.37
N ILE A 110 -0.88 11.20 0.61
CA ILE A 110 -1.02 11.49 2.03
C ILE A 110 0.25 12.15 2.55
N ASP A 111 0.13 13.38 3.03
CA ASP A 111 1.22 14.10 3.70
C ASP A 111 1.35 13.62 5.17
N LYS A 112 0.26 13.73 5.94
CA LYS A 112 0.22 13.32 7.36
C LYS A 112 -0.94 12.41 7.66
N THR A 113 -2.14 12.84 7.35
CA THR A 113 -3.39 12.13 7.67
C THR A 113 -4.40 12.37 6.56
N ALA A 114 -5.11 11.32 6.17
CA ALA A 114 -6.27 11.40 5.27
C ALA A 114 -7.34 10.39 5.69
N THR A 115 -8.59 10.78 5.57
CA THR A 115 -9.72 9.84 5.72
C THR A 115 -10.37 9.65 4.35
N ILE A 116 -10.40 8.40 3.87
CA ILE A 116 -10.90 8.02 2.56
C ILE A 116 -11.89 6.89 2.77
N ASP A 117 -13.14 7.09 2.36
CA ASP A 117 -14.24 6.12 2.49
C ASP A 117 -14.38 5.53 3.91
N GLY A 118 -14.20 6.35 4.94
CA GLY A 118 -14.32 5.97 6.35
C GLY A 118 -13.08 5.30 6.94
N VAL A 119 -12.04 5.05 6.14
CA VAL A 119 -10.73 4.56 6.62
C VAL A 119 -9.79 5.74 6.81
N THR A 120 -9.18 5.83 7.99
CA THR A 120 -8.17 6.86 8.27
C THR A 120 -6.77 6.29 8.12
N TYR A 121 -5.98 6.94 7.29
CA TYR A 121 -4.57 6.66 7.06
C TYR A 121 -3.72 7.73 7.72
N ASN A 122 -2.77 7.34 8.58
CA ASN A 122 -1.72 8.27 9.03
C ASN A 122 -0.40 7.83 8.41
N CYS A 123 0.33 8.78 7.88
CA CYS A 123 1.59 8.58 7.19
C CYS A 123 2.72 9.23 8.00
N TYR A 124 3.74 8.45 8.35
CA TYR A 124 4.94 8.86 9.06
C TYR A 124 6.12 8.70 8.12
N ILE A 125 6.42 9.78 7.39
CA ILE A 125 7.49 9.78 6.38
C ILE A 125 8.83 9.88 7.09
N HIS A 126 9.71 8.95 6.75
CA HIS A 126 11.09 8.96 7.18
C HIS A 126 11.97 9.41 6.01
N HIS A 127 12.73 10.48 6.25
CA HIS A 127 13.68 11.00 5.28
C HIS A 127 15.08 10.50 5.65
N ASP A 128 15.58 9.51 4.92
CA ASP A 128 17.00 9.18 4.94
C ASP A 128 17.70 9.79 3.71
N VAL A 129 19.03 9.90 3.77
CA VAL A 129 19.84 10.55 2.73
C VAL A 129 19.68 9.90 1.35
N SER A 130 19.27 8.64 1.31
CA SER A 130 19.17 7.86 0.07
C SER A 130 17.76 7.42 -0.32
N HIS A 131 16.82 7.36 0.63
CA HIS A 131 15.49 6.76 0.42
C HIS A 131 14.42 7.50 1.20
N GLU A 132 13.27 7.72 0.59
CA GLU A 132 12.06 8.12 1.28
C GLU A 132 11.19 6.88 1.50
N ASP A 133 10.85 6.63 2.75
CA ASP A 133 10.02 5.52 3.19
C ASP A 133 8.97 6.03 4.18
N ALA A 134 7.89 5.29 4.37
CA ALA A 134 6.82 5.70 5.26
C ALA A 134 6.20 4.52 6.02
N ILE A 135 6.05 4.68 7.34
CA ILE A 135 5.13 3.85 8.11
C ILE A 135 3.72 4.38 7.87
N ILE A 136 2.79 3.50 7.56
CA ILE A 136 1.39 3.87 7.36
C ILE A 136 0.53 3.13 8.38
N THR A 137 -0.26 3.86 9.15
CA THR A 137 -1.29 3.24 9.99
C THR A 137 -2.63 3.33 9.30
N ILE A 138 -3.40 2.27 9.40
CA ILE A 138 -4.70 2.10 8.77
C ILE A 138 -5.73 1.87 9.87
N LYS A 139 -6.62 2.83 10.07
CA LYS A 139 -7.70 2.73 11.06
C LYS A 139 -9.02 2.52 10.34
N THR A 140 -9.57 1.33 10.50
CA THR A 140 -10.92 0.97 10.04
C THR A 140 -11.95 1.26 11.15
N SER A 141 -13.19 0.82 10.96
CA SER A 141 -14.26 0.98 11.96
C SER A 141 -13.97 0.28 13.30
N ASP A 142 -13.24 -0.81 13.30
CA ASP A 142 -13.01 -1.68 14.45
C ASP A 142 -11.55 -2.16 14.63
N SER A 143 -10.63 -1.68 13.81
CA SER A 143 -9.25 -2.15 13.83
C SER A 143 -8.25 -1.02 13.59
N TYR A 144 -7.06 -1.18 14.18
CA TYR A 144 -5.90 -0.31 13.98
C TYR A 144 -4.72 -1.16 13.54
N ILE A 145 -4.28 -0.95 12.31
CA ILE A 145 -3.24 -1.75 11.66
C ILE A 145 -2.03 -0.87 11.41
N VAL A 146 -0.86 -1.34 11.79
CA VAL A 146 0.42 -0.66 11.53
C VAL A 146 1.12 -1.39 10.39
N HIS A 147 1.29 -0.72 9.27
CA HIS A 147 2.03 -1.18 8.11
C HIS A 147 3.40 -0.50 8.11
N SER A 148 4.38 -1.16 8.76
CA SER A 148 5.72 -0.61 8.93
C SER A 148 6.64 -0.84 7.73
N ASN A 149 6.28 -1.78 6.84
CA ASN A 149 7.08 -2.21 5.69
C ASN A 149 8.58 -2.39 6.02
N ASP A 150 9.50 -1.68 5.36
CA ASP A 150 10.95 -1.74 5.61
C ASP A 150 11.42 -0.84 6.75
N ASN A 151 10.52 -0.01 7.29
CA ASN A 151 10.88 0.94 8.32
C ASN A 151 10.88 0.28 9.70
N TRP A 152 12.04 0.18 10.32
CA TRP A 152 12.25 -0.41 11.65
C TRP A 152 12.20 0.61 12.79
N ARG A 153 12.11 1.92 12.49
CA ARG A 153 12.04 2.97 13.51
C ARG A 153 10.60 3.16 13.95
N PHE A 154 10.24 2.49 15.02
CA PHE A 154 8.97 2.70 15.70
C PHE A 154 9.09 3.84 16.71
N GLU A 155 8.39 4.94 16.44
CA GLU A 155 8.13 5.97 17.45
C GLU A 155 6.87 5.61 18.24
N GLU A 156 6.81 6.03 19.50
CA GLU A 156 5.68 5.72 20.41
C GLU A 156 4.34 6.23 19.84
N ASP A 157 4.37 7.33 19.10
CA ASP A 157 3.21 7.94 18.42
C ASP A 157 2.61 7.02 17.35
N VAL A 158 3.43 6.22 16.67
CA VAL A 158 2.96 5.24 15.67
C VAL A 158 2.20 4.12 16.36
N ALA A 159 2.73 3.59 17.46
CA ALA A 159 2.14 2.48 18.19
C ALA A 159 0.81 2.84 18.86
N THR A 160 0.66 4.08 19.32
CA THR A 160 -0.53 4.55 20.06
C THR A 160 -1.56 5.23 19.17
N GLY A 161 -1.19 5.61 17.94
CA GLY A 161 -2.05 6.41 17.06
C GLY A 161 -2.28 7.84 17.53
N ASN A 162 -1.54 8.29 18.53
CA ASN A 162 -1.60 9.65 19.03
C ASN A 162 -0.56 10.50 18.32
N ARG A 163 -1.01 11.50 17.57
CA ARG A 163 -0.17 12.61 17.13
C ARG A 163 -0.37 13.78 18.08
N THR A 164 0.67 14.20 18.75
CA THR A 164 0.72 15.49 19.44
C THR A 164 0.87 16.63 18.43
#